data_f818b5f34b6fb7a11089f91c9e931c9b
#
_entry.id   f818b5f34b6fb7a11089f91c9e931c9b
#
_cell.length_a   1.000
_cell.length_b   1.000
_cell.length_c   1.000
_cell.angle_alpha   90.00
_cell.angle_beta   90.00
_cell.angle_gamma   90.00
#
_symmetry.space_group_name_H-M   'P 1'
#
loop_
_entity.id
_entity.type
_entity.pdbx_description
1 polymer ?
#
loop_
_entity_poly.entity_id
_entity_poly.type
_entity_poly.pdbx_seq_one_letter_code
_entity_poly.pdbx_strand_id
1 'polypeptide(L)'
;MPFVAQTNLQLYNQLRREARSDDDMRLVRAAYELAVTHYSGYFGGDRKPFVAHTIGVASILASLGQPALMIAAGLLHNVYGNGDFGDGLHNAATARRRRLVRTAVGGAVEDVLYRFHTCRVRLDPDEGYRQRLARLAQLDNEVLLLDLADVVEKHVDSSVLYHGNGSWISDPIGRHD
;
A
#
# COMPACT_ATOMS: atom_id res chain seq x y z
N MET A 1 11.28 17.25 8.19
CA MET A 1 10.24 16.34 7.68
C MET A 1 10.83 14.94 7.59
N PRO A 2 10.11 13.90 7.97
CA PRO A 2 10.59 12.55 7.70
C PRO A 2 10.74 12.39 6.18
N PHE A 3 11.85 11.78 5.77
CA PHE A 3 12.10 11.47 4.37
C PHE A 3 11.19 10.33 3.95
N VAL A 4 10.46 10.49 2.85
CA VAL A 4 9.65 9.43 2.24
C VAL A 4 10.28 9.05 0.88
N ALA A 5 10.68 7.80 0.75
CA ALA A 5 11.30 7.29 -0.47
C ALA A 5 10.30 7.32 -1.63
N GLN A 6 10.79 7.70 -2.82
CA GLN A 6 10.02 7.71 -4.07
C GLN A 6 10.62 6.75 -5.12
N THR A 7 11.80 6.18 -4.81
CA THR A 7 12.46 5.19 -5.64
C THR A 7 12.92 4.00 -4.80
N ASN A 8 13.10 2.85 -5.44
CA ASN A 8 13.62 1.64 -4.79
C ASN A 8 14.99 1.85 -4.15
N LEU A 9 15.88 2.62 -4.79
CA LEU A 9 17.20 2.93 -4.24
C LEU A 9 17.09 3.75 -2.94
N GLN A 10 16.18 4.71 -2.90
CA GLN A 10 15.92 5.48 -1.69
C GLN A 10 15.37 4.61 -0.56
N LEU A 11 14.42 3.72 -0.86
CA LEU A 11 13.88 2.78 0.11
C LEU A 11 14.97 1.82 0.63
N TYR A 12 15.77 1.22 -0.26
CA TYR A 12 16.84 0.32 0.16
C TYR A 12 17.89 1.02 1.02
N ASN A 13 18.26 2.26 0.68
CA ASN A 13 19.18 3.06 1.50
C ASN A 13 18.58 3.41 2.87
N GLN A 14 17.27 3.67 2.94
CA GLN A 14 16.56 3.85 4.21
C GLN A 14 16.66 2.59 5.07
N LEU A 15 16.30 1.43 4.54
CA LEU A 15 16.32 0.15 5.25
C LEU A 15 17.74 -0.23 5.72
N ARG A 16 18.77 0.05 4.91
CA ARG A 16 20.17 -0.14 5.32
C ARG A 16 20.56 0.76 6.49
N ARG A 17 20.15 2.03 6.49
CA ARG A 17 20.38 2.94 7.63
C ARG A 17 19.67 2.48 8.90
N GLU A 18 18.52 1.80 8.75
CA GLU A 18 17.77 1.18 9.84
C GLU A 18 18.34 -0.18 10.27
N ALA A 19 19.48 -0.59 9.71
CA ALA A 19 20.17 -1.86 10.00
C ALA A 19 19.27 -3.11 9.82
N ARG A 20 18.40 -3.10 8.80
CA ARG A 20 17.58 -4.25 8.45
C ARG A 20 18.44 -5.42 7.98
N SER A 21 18.02 -6.63 8.32
CA SER A 21 18.74 -7.85 7.94
C SER A 21 18.73 -8.11 6.44
N ASP A 22 19.65 -8.95 5.98
CA ASP A 22 19.68 -9.37 4.58
C ASP A 22 18.42 -10.13 4.16
N ASP A 23 17.79 -10.87 5.09
CA ASP A 23 16.51 -11.53 4.84
C ASP A 23 15.38 -10.53 4.64
N ASP A 24 15.32 -9.48 5.47
CA ASP A 24 14.38 -8.38 5.31
C ASP A 24 14.57 -7.70 3.95
N MET A 25 15.82 -7.42 3.59
CA MET A 25 16.16 -6.80 2.30
C MET A 25 15.76 -7.68 1.11
N ARG A 26 15.93 -9.00 1.22
CA ARG A 26 15.49 -9.95 0.17
C ARG A 26 13.98 -9.95 0.02
N LEU A 27 13.24 -9.98 1.12
CA LEU A 27 11.77 -9.94 1.11
C LEU A 27 11.25 -8.66 0.46
N VAL A 28 11.75 -7.50 0.90
CA VAL A 28 11.33 -6.19 0.35
C VAL A 28 11.69 -6.08 -1.13
N ARG A 29 12.85 -6.60 -1.55
CA ARG A 29 13.24 -6.64 -2.95
C ARG A 29 12.29 -7.51 -3.78
N ALA A 30 11.95 -8.71 -3.32
CA ALA A 30 11.00 -9.59 -4.01
C ALA A 30 9.62 -8.93 -4.16
N ALA A 31 9.15 -8.24 -3.11
CA ALA A 31 7.91 -7.48 -3.16
C ALA A 31 7.97 -6.32 -4.17
N TYR A 32 9.10 -5.60 -4.24
CA TYR A 32 9.30 -4.56 -5.22
C TYR A 32 9.31 -5.08 -6.67
N GLU A 33 10.00 -6.19 -6.94
CA GLU A 33 10.05 -6.81 -8.26
C GLU A 33 8.65 -7.27 -8.70
N LEU A 34 7.87 -7.80 -7.78
CA LEU A 34 6.47 -8.16 -8.03
C LEU A 34 5.60 -6.92 -8.29
N ALA A 35 5.78 -5.83 -7.51
CA ALA A 35 5.09 -4.56 -7.71
C ALA A 35 5.38 -3.98 -9.10
N VAL A 36 6.65 -3.96 -9.53
CA VAL A 36 7.03 -3.52 -10.87
C VAL A 36 6.34 -4.37 -11.94
N THR A 37 6.30 -5.69 -11.75
CA THR A 37 5.67 -6.60 -12.72
C THR A 37 4.18 -6.29 -12.91
N HIS A 38 3.47 -5.97 -11.84
CA HIS A 38 2.01 -5.81 -11.88
C HIS A 38 1.53 -4.36 -11.99
N TYR A 39 2.39 -3.37 -11.72
CA TYR A 39 2.01 -1.95 -11.73
C TYR A 39 2.69 -1.13 -12.82
N SER A 40 3.61 -1.71 -13.62
CA SER A 40 4.29 -0.97 -14.69
C SER A 40 3.28 -0.40 -15.69
N GLY A 41 3.42 0.90 -15.97
CA GLY A 41 2.51 1.62 -16.85
C GLY A 41 1.20 2.07 -16.19
N TYR A 42 0.97 1.73 -14.92
CA TYR A 42 -0.19 2.20 -14.17
C TYR A 42 0.12 3.52 -13.45
N PHE A 43 -0.82 4.45 -13.48
CA PHE A 43 -0.74 5.75 -12.81
C PHE A 43 -1.92 5.92 -11.87
N GLY A 44 -1.69 6.49 -10.70
CA GLY A 44 -2.73 6.90 -9.78
C GLY A 44 -3.64 8.00 -10.35
N GLY A 45 -4.73 8.30 -9.68
CA GLY A 45 -5.62 9.40 -10.04
C GLY A 45 -4.95 10.78 -10.00
N ASP A 46 -3.86 10.91 -9.27
CA ASP A 46 -2.96 12.05 -9.17
C ASP A 46 -1.87 12.09 -10.27
N ARG A 47 -1.92 11.15 -11.22
CA ARG A 47 -0.94 10.94 -12.28
C ARG A 47 0.46 10.53 -11.81
N LYS A 48 0.64 10.19 -10.54
CA LYS A 48 1.87 9.61 -10.03
C LYS A 48 2.03 8.17 -10.52
N PRO A 49 3.25 7.73 -10.94
CA PRO A 49 3.49 6.32 -11.21
C PRO A 49 3.15 5.47 -9.98
N PHE A 50 2.32 4.44 -10.15
CA PHE A 50 1.78 3.68 -9.04
C PHE A 50 2.87 2.97 -8.23
N VAL A 51 3.95 2.54 -8.88
CA VAL A 51 5.13 1.99 -8.21
C VAL A 51 5.76 3.01 -7.24
N ALA A 52 5.84 4.29 -7.61
CA ALA A 52 6.39 5.32 -6.73
C ALA A 52 5.51 5.54 -5.50
N HIS A 53 4.18 5.53 -5.67
CA HIS A 53 3.23 5.56 -4.57
C HIS A 53 3.44 4.39 -3.59
N THR A 54 3.52 3.15 -4.09
CA THR A 54 3.70 1.99 -3.21
C THR A 54 5.05 1.98 -2.49
N ILE A 55 6.11 2.52 -3.11
CA ILE A 55 7.39 2.76 -2.45
C ILE A 55 7.25 3.76 -1.30
N GLY A 56 6.49 4.83 -1.50
CA GLY A 56 6.21 5.82 -0.46
C GLY A 56 5.50 5.20 0.74
N VAL A 57 4.47 4.38 0.50
CA VAL A 57 3.77 3.63 1.56
C VAL A 57 4.73 2.72 2.33
N ALA A 58 5.56 1.95 1.64
CA ALA A 58 6.56 1.09 2.25
C ALA A 58 7.59 1.87 3.09
N SER A 59 8.01 3.05 2.61
CA SER A 59 8.92 3.96 3.31
C SER A 59 8.32 4.49 4.61
N ILE A 60 7.04 4.85 4.61
CA ILE A 60 6.32 5.28 5.81
C ILE A 60 6.27 4.15 6.83
N LEU A 61 5.90 2.94 6.41
CA LEU A 61 5.87 1.77 7.29
C LEU A 61 7.25 1.46 7.88
N ALA A 62 8.32 1.58 7.09
CA ALA A 62 9.69 1.44 7.56
C ALA A 62 10.02 2.49 8.63
N SER A 63 9.70 3.78 8.39
CA SER A 63 9.91 4.88 9.34
C SER A 63 9.15 4.69 10.66
N LEU A 64 8.04 3.95 10.65
CA LEU A 64 7.28 3.56 11.83
C LEU A 64 7.84 2.29 12.52
N GLY A 65 9.01 1.81 12.10
CA GLY A 65 9.66 0.63 12.68
C GLY A 65 8.95 -0.69 12.38
N GLN A 66 8.08 -0.73 11.38
CA GLN A 66 7.32 -1.93 11.08
C GLN A 66 8.21 -3.05 10.54
N PRO A 67 7.86 -4.33 10.77
CA PRO A 67 8.62 -5.47 10.27
C PRO A 67 8.63 -5.51 8.73
N ALA A 68 9.62 -6.19 8.15
CA ALA A 68 9.78 -6.32 6.70
C ALA A 68 8.53 -6.88 6.00
N LEU A 69 7.77 -7.73 6.69
CA LEU A 69 6.47 -8.22 6.25
C LEU A 69 5.51 -7.07 5.90
N MET A 70 5.37 -6.10 6.81
CA MET A 70 4.48 -4.94 6.62
C MET A 70 5.03 -3.98 5.55
N ILE A 71 6.34 -3.82 5.47
CA ILE A 71 7.00 -3.02 4.43
C ILE A 71 6.75 -3.64 3.03
N ALA A 72 6.88 -4.96 2.92
CA ALA A 72 6.57 -5.71 1.71
C ALA A 72 5.07 -5.63 1.35
N ALA A 73 4.19 -5.71 2.36
CA ALA A 73 2.76 -5.49 2.17
C ALA A 73 2.47 -4.06 1.66
N GLY A 74 3.19 -3.05 2.14
CA GLY A 74 3.09 -1.67 1.65
C GLY A 74 3.39 -1.54 0.15
N LEU A 75 4.41 -2.26 -0.35
CA LEU A 75 4.73 -2.30 -1.77
C LEU A 75 3.63 -2.95 -2.62
N LEU A 76 2.82 -3.83 -2.04
CA LEU A 76 1.86 -4.67 -2.75
C LEU A 76 0.40 -4.45 -2.34
N HIS A 77 0.11 -3.46 -1.47
CA HIS A 77 -1.19 -3.31 -0.81
C HIS A 77 -2.40 -3.30 -1.75
N ASN A 78 -2.23 -2.80 -2.96
CA ASN A 78 -3.27 -2.76 -3.98
C ASN A 78 -3.10 -3.82 -5.09
N VAL A 79 -2.30 -4.88 -4.90
CA VAL A 79 -2.00 -5.84 -5.96
C VAL A 79 -3.25 -6.53 -6.50
N TYR A 80 -4.22 -6.83 -5.65
CA TYR A 80 -5.49 -7.43 -6.08
C TYR A 80 -6.51 -6.42 -6.62
N GLY A 81 -6.39 -5.15 -6.23
CA GLY A 81 -7.26 -4.07 -6.73
C GLY A 81 -6.82 -3.56 -8.11
N ASN A 82 -5.54 -3.21 -8.23
CA ASN A 82 -4.99 -2.48 -9.36
C ASN A 82 -3.93 -3.23 -10.16
N GLY A 83 -3.44 -4.39 -9.67
CA GLY A 83 -2.41 -5.15 -10.36
C GLY A 83 -2.91 -5.80 -11.65
N ASP A 84 -2.13 -5.65 -12.72
CA ASP A 84 -2.35 -6.38 -13.96
C ASP A 84 -1.73 -7.78 -13.88
N PHE A 85 -2.56 -8.81 -13.88
CA PHE A 85 -2.14 -10.22 -13.90
C PHE A 85 -2.23 -10.85 -15.29
N GLY A 86 -2.57 -10.07 -16.32
CA GLY A 86 -2.75 -10.56 -17.68
C GLY A 86 -3.96 -11.48 -17.88
N ASP A 87 -4.88 -11.54 -16.91
CA ASP A 87 -6.05 -12.43 -16.95
C ASP A 87 -7.37 -11.69 -17.22
N GLY A 88 -7.31 -10.38 -17.46
CA GLY A 88 -8.47 -9.54 -17.78
C GLY A 88 -9.40 -9.28 -16.59
N LEU A 89 -9.08 -9.75 -15.38
CA LEU A 89 -9.90 -9.52 -14.20
C LEU A 89 -9.46 -8.23 -13.48
N HIS A 90 -10.41 -7.49 -12.96
CA HIS A 90 -10.18 -6.32 -12.13
C HIS A 90 -10.68 -6.56 -10.71
N ASN A 91 -10.01 -5.94 -9.73
CA ASN A 91 -10.39 -5.96 -8.33
C ASN A 91 -10.73 -7.38 -7.80
N ALA A 92 -9.83 -8.34 -8.05
CA ALA A 92 -10.09 -9.75 -7.78
C ALA A 92 -8.88 -10.46 -7.15
N ALA A 93 -9.08 -11.05 -5.97
CA ALA A 93 -8.11 -11.91 -5.28
C ALA A 93 -8.43 -13.39 -5.53
N THR A 94 -8.30 -13.83 -6.79
CA THR A 94 -8.57 -15.24 -7.15
C THR A 94 -7.53 -16.19 -6.54
N ALA A 95 -7.88 -17.47 -6.39
CA ALA A 95 -6.96 -18.49 -5.88
C ALA A 95 -5.65 -18.58 -6.71
N ARG A 96 -5.71 -18.35 -8.03
CA ARG A 96 -4.55 -18.30 -8.92
C ARG A 96 -3.65 -17.10 -8.58
N ARG A 97 -4.21 -15.90 -8.48
CA ARG A 97 -3.46 -14.67 -8.15
C ARG A 97 -2.84 -14.77 -6.76
N ARG A 98 -3.61 -15.23 -5.77
CA ARG A 98 -3.13 -15.45 -4.40
C ARG A 98 -1.95 -16.41 -4.35
N ARG A 99 -2.01 -17.51 -5.10
CA ARG A 99 -0.89 -18.49 -5.19
C ARG A 99 0.35 -17.83 -5.78
N LEU A 100 0.21 -17.02 -6.84
CA LEU A 100 1.31 -16.32 -7.49
C LEU A 100 2.00 -15.37 -6.51
N VAL A 101 1.23 -14.51 -5.82
CA VAL A 101 1.75 -13.58 -4.82
C VAL A 101 2.43 -14.34 -3.67
N ARG A 102 1.78 -15.39 -3.15
CA ARG A 102 2.32 -16.24 -2.07
C ARG A 102 3.65 -16.90 -2.44
N THR A 103 3.80 -17.32 -3.68
CA THR A 103 5.05 -17.92 -4.17
C THR A 103 6.17 -16.87 -4.20
N ALA A 104 5.87 -15.63 -4.54
CA ALA A 104 6.87 -14.56 -4.67
C ALA A 104 7.32 -13.99 -3.31
N VAL A 105 6.38 -13.75 -2.39
CA VAL A 105 6.64 -12.99 -1.14
C VAL A 105 6.27 -13.74 0.15
N GLY A 106 5.85 -14.98 0.04
CA GLY A 106 5.48 -15.81 1.19
C GLY A 106 4.03 -15.66 1.65
N GLY A 107 3.60 -16.65 2.46
CA GLY A 107 2.21 -16.74 2.91
C GLY A 107 1.79 -15.62 3.86
N ALA A 108 2.70 -15.17 4.72
CA ALA A 108 2.40 -14.14 5.72
C ALA A 108 2.11 -12.78 5.07
N VAL A 109 2.93 -12.37 4.09
CA VAL A 109 2.68 -11.13 3.33
C VAL A 109 1.36 -11.24 2.56
N GLU A 110 1.16 -12.36 1.84
CA GLU A 110 -0.06 -12.58 1.07
C GLU A 110 -1.33 -12.54 1.92
N ASP A 111 -1.27 -13.07 3.14
CA ASP A 111 -2.40 -13.03 4.08
C ASP A 111 -2.79 -11.59 4.45
N VAL A 112 -1.83 -10.73 4.77
CA VAL A 112 -2.09 -9.30 5.01
C VAL A 112 -2.74 -8.65 3.79
N LEU A 113 -2.20 -8.90 2.60
CA LEU A 113 -2.73 -8.35 1.34
C LEU A 113 -4.17 -8.81 1.06
N TYR A 114 -4.47 -10.06 1.33
CA TYR A 114 -5.80 -10.61 1.15
C TYR A 114 -6.80 -10.01 2.15
N ARG A 115 -6.42 -9.90 3.41
CA ARG A 115 -7.24 -9.25 4.45
C ARG A 115 -7.49 -7.78 4.10
N PHE A 116 -6.44 -7.05 3.69
CA PHE A 116 -6.55 -5.65 3.25
C PHE A 116 -7.53 -5.51 2.08
N HIS A 117 -7.37 -6.31 1.03
CA HIS A 117 -8.27 -6.31 -0.13
C HIS A 117 -9.72 -6.62 0.28
N THR A 118 -9.92 -7.66 1.09
CA THR A 118 -11.25 -8.09 1.52
C THR A 118 -11.94 -7.04 2.42
N CYS A 119 -11.20 -6.39 3.30
CA CYS A 119 -11.73 -5.31 4.14
C CYS A 119 -12.14 -4.11 3.28
N ARG A 120 -11.32 -3.69 2.32
CA ARG A 120 -11.64 -2.54 1.44
C ARG A 120 -12.86 -2.78 0.56
N VAL A 121 -13.02 -3.97 0.03
CA VAL A 121 -14.20 -4.34 -0.81
C VAL A 121 -15.51 -4.34 0.00
N ARG A 122 -15.42 -4.57 1.31
CA ARG A 122 -16.59 -4.62 2.21
C ARG A 122 -16.95 -3.26 2.83
N LEU A 123 -16.07 -2.27 2.69
CA LEU A 123 -16.33 -0.93 3.21
C LEU A 123 -17.22 -0.16 2.25
N ASP A 124 -18.22 0.49 2.80
CA ASP A 124 -19.10 1.37 2.05
C ASP A 124 -18.24 2.54 1.50
N PRO A 125 -18.21 2.78 0.18
CA PRO A 125 -17.48 3.90 -0.39
C PRO A 125 -18.00 5.27 0.08
N ASP A 126 -19.26 5.35 0.55
CA ASP A 126 -19.87 6.55 1.10
C ASP A 126 -19.64 6.70 2.61
N GLU A 127 -19.00 5.70 3.26
CA GLU A 127 -18.65 5.76 4.67
C GLU A 127 -17.54 6.79 4.92
N GLY A 128 -17.78 7.73 5.81
CA GLY A 128 -16.81 8.75 6.19
C GLY A 128 -15.51 8.12 6.74
N TYR A 129 -14.37 8.76 6.46
CA TYR A 129 -13.03 8.24 6.82
C TYR A 129 -12.89 7.86 8.31
N ARG A 130 -13.48 8.64 9.22
CA ARG A 130 -13.46 8.33 10.67
C ARG A 130 -14.17 7.03 11.02
N GLN A 131 -15.34 6.78 10.41
CA GLN A 131 -16.10 5.55 10.65
C GLN A 131 -15.35 4.35 10.10
N ARG A 132 -14.75 4.49 8.93
CA ARG A 132 -13.87 3.49 8.33
C ARG A 132 -12.68 3.16 9.23
N LEU A 133 -11.97 4.17 9.76
CA LEU A 133 -10.86 3.95 10.69
C LEU A 133 -11.30 3.24 11.97
N ALA A 134 -12.42 3.66 12.56
CA ALA A 134 -12.95 3.04 13.78
C ALA A 134 -13.32 1.57 13.54
N ARG A 135 -13.85 1.25 12.37
CA ARG A 135 -14.18 -0.13 12.00
C ARG A 135 -12.92 -0.97 11.76
N LEU A 136 -11.94 -0.45 11.05
CA LEU A 136 -10.65 -1.13 10.83
C LEU A 136 -9.91 -1.38 12.14
N ALA A 137 -9.91 -0.42 13.06
CA ALA A 137 -9.29 -0.56 14.37
C ALA A 137 -9.89 -1.70 15.22
N GLN A 138 -11.16 -2.03 15.01
CA GLN A 138 -11.83 -3.15 15.68
C GLN A 138 -11.55 -4.50 15.02
N LEU A 139 -11.17 -4.50 13.74
CA LEU A 139 -11.05 -5.72 12.95
C LEU A 139 -9.61 -6.21 12.83
N ASP A 140 -8.66 -5.31 12.54
CA ASP A 140 -7.31 -5.70 12.14
C ASP A 140 -6.33 -4.53 12.18
N ASN A 141 -5.40 -4.56 13.13
CA ASN A 141 -4.40 -3.51 13.31
C ASN A 141 -3.40 -3.42 12.14
N GLU A 142 -3.03 -4.53 11.50
CA GLU A 142 -2.12 -4.51 10.35
C GLU A 142 -2.79 -3.87 9.14
N VAL A 143 -4.06 -4.23 8.89
CA VAL A 143 -4.87 -3.63 7.82
C VAL A 143 -5.11 -2.15 8.07
N LEU A 144 -5.43 -1.76 9.31
CA LEU A 144 -5.56 -0.35 9.69
C LEU A 144 -4.28 0.44 9.42
N LEU A 145 -3.14 -0.09 9.86
CA LEU A 145 -1.85 0.58 9.70
C LEU A 145 -1.47 0.73 8.22
N LEU A 146 -1.75 -0.29 7.42
CA LEU A 146 -1.52 -0.26 5.98
C LEU A 146 -2.41 0.78 5.28
N ASP A 147 -3.68 0.87 5.66
CA ASP A 147 -4.61 1.89 5.15
C ASP A 147 -4.20 3.31 5.55
N LEU A 148 -3.77 3.50 6.80
CA LEU A 148 -3.24 4.78 7.26
C LEU A 148 -1.98 5.20 6.48
N ALA A 149 -1.06 4.28 6.24
CA ALA A 149 0.16 4.56 5.48
C ALA A 149 -0.16 4.93 4.02
N ASP A 150 -1.16 4.27 3.38
CA ASP A 150 -1.66 4.60 2.04
C ASP A 150 -2.21 6.04 1.98
N VAL A 151 -2.99 6.45 2.97
CA VAL A 151 -3.56 7.81 3.03
C VAL A 151 -2.50 8.84 3.33
N VAL A 152 -1.62 8.60 4.30
CA VAL A 152 -0.55 9.53 4.70
C VAL A 152 0.41 9.79 3.53
N GLU A 153 0.74 8.77 2.73
CA GLU A 153 1.62 8.92 1.58
C GLU A 153 1.09 9.99 0.60
N LYS A 154 -0.20 9.96 0.29
CA LYS A 154 -0.85 10.92 -0.61
C LYS A 154 -0.87 12.35 -0.06
N HIS A 155 -0.82 12.50 1.26
CA HIS A 155 -0.76 13.82 1.90
C HIS A 155 0.67 14.36 2.00
N VAL A 156 1.64 13.50 2.27
CA VAL A 156 3.04 13.92 2.46
C VAL A 156 3.67 14.45 1.18
N ASP A 157 3.35 13.87 0.03
CA ASP A 157 3.86 14.32 -1.27
C ASP A 157 2.93 15.33 -1.98
N SER A 158 1.83 15.72 -1.31
CA SER A 158 0.82 16.63 -1.84
C SER A 158 0.09 16.12 -3.09
N SER A 159 0.18 14.82 -3.38
CA SER A 159 -0.49 14.21 -4.54
C SER A 159 -2.02 14.35 -4.46
N VAL A 160 -2.53 14.43 -3.24
CA VAL A 160 -3.93 14.74 -2.93
C VAL A 160 -4.45 15.99 -3.66
N LEU A 161 -3.62 17.00 -3.87
CA LEU A 161 -4.00 18.26 -4.55
C LEU A 161 -4.25 18.07 -6.05
N TYR A 162 -3.75 16.99 -6.64
CA TYR A 162 -3.87 16.68 -8.06
C TYR A 162 -4.87 15.56 -8.35
N HIS A 163 -5.51 15.04 -7.31
CA HIS A 163 -6.57 14.05 -7.46
C HIS A 163 -7.80 14.72 -8.08
N GLY A 164 -8.26 14.23 -9.24
CA GLY A 164 -9.36 14.85 -9.98
C GLY A 164 -10.72 14.82 -9.28
N ASN A 165 -10.83 14.16 -8.13
CA ASN A 165 -12.01 14.14 -7.27
C ASN A 165 -11.67 14.82 -5.95
N GLY A 166 -11.97 16.13 -5.82
CA GLY A 166 -11.65 16.92 -4.65
C GLY A 166 -12.48 16.63 -3.41
N SER A 167 -13.50 15.79 -3.49
CA SER A 167 -14.43 15.56 -2.38
C SER A 167 -13.76 14.93 -1.14
N TRP A 168 -12.70 14.16 -1.29
CA TRP A 168 -11.96 13.61 -0.15
C TRP A 168 -10.75 14.45 0.28
N ILE A 169 -10.40 15.50 -0.49
CA ILE A 169 -9.39 16.50 -0.13
C ILE A 169 -9.98 17.47 0.89
N SER A 170 -11.25 17.82 0.75
CA SER A 170 -11.91 18.84 1.53
C SER A 170 -12.25 18.38 2.95
N ASP A 171 -12.27 17.10 3.24
CA ASP A 171 -12.55 16.62 4.59
C ASP A 171 -11.92 15.27 4.98
N PRO A 172 -10.59 15.18 5.13
CA PRO A 172 -9.99 14.01 5.75
C PRO A 172 -10.31 13.92 7.25
N ILE A 173 -10.87 14.97 7.87
CA ILE A 173 -11.09 15.06 9.32
C ILE A 173 -12.57 15.34 9.67
N GLY A 174 -13.46 15.44 8.67
CA GLY A 174 -14.90 15.63 8.91
C GLY A 174 -15.23 16.99 9.52
N ARG A 175 -14.72 18.09 8.96
CA ARG A 175 -15.24 19.42 9.24
C ARG A 175 -16.38 19.71 8.29
N HIS A 176 -17.55 19.24 8.64
CA HIS A 176 -18.77 19.88 8.18
C HIS A 176 -19.20 20.86 9.27
N ASP A 177 -19.05 22.15 8.99
CA ASP A 177 -19.80 23.19 9.68
C ASP A 177 -21.25 23.15 9.22
#